data_e1af7fc0bb6b5adf7f413e2dfd7e18de
#
_entry.id   e1af7fc0bb6b5adf7f413e2dfd7e18de
#
_cell.length_a   1.000
_cell.length_b   1.000
_cell.length_c   1.000
_cell.angle_alpha   90.00
_cell.angle_beta   90.00
_cell.angle_gamma   90.00
#
_symmetry.space_group_name_H-M   'P 1'
#
loop_
_entity.id
_entity.type
_entity.pdbx_description
1 polymer ?
#
loop_
_entity_poly.entity_id
_entity_poly.type
_entity_poly.pdbx_seq_one_letter_code
_entity_poly.pdbx_strand_id
1 'polypeptide(L)'
;FGRLWPVHRLDRDTSGVIIFARTEASHRTLSEWFEGRDVTKIYHAIVVGSPPWTERTADAPLRVDGDRRHRTVVDAVRGKPAVTHFRVLQRLKRYALVEARPETGRTHQIRVHAALLGHPIAADDLYGDGRPIFLSHLKRDYRSNSPEELPLMGRAALHAWRLILNRPDTGEPLELHAPYAKDFNATINQLSKLT
;
A
#
# COMPACT_ATOMS: atom_id res chain seq x y z
N PHE A 1 -4.76 -23.60 -17.34
CA PHE A 1 -5.26 -22.21 -17.45
C PHE A 1 -4.72 -21.63 -18.74
N GLY A 2 -5.58 -20.98 -19.58
CA GLY A 2 -5.17 -20.27 -20.77
C GLY A 2 -4.33 -19.02 -20.47
N ARG A 3 -4.06 -18.20 -21.49
CA ARG A 3 -3.33 -16.92 -21.33
C ARG A 3 -4.09 -15.99 -20.38
N LEU A 4 -3.35 -15.37 -19.44
CA LEU A 4 -3.85 -14.36 -18.52
C LEU A 4 -3.21 -13.00 -18.86
N TRP A 5 -4.00 -11.95 -18.81
CA TRP A 5 -3.54 -10.58 -19.07
C TRP A 5 -3.62 -9.76 -17.77
N PRO A 6 -2.49 -9.21 -17.27
CA PRO A 6 -2.51 -8.33 -16.14
C PRO A 6 -3.22 -7.01 -16.49
N VAL A 7 -4.18 -6.60 -15.69
CA VAL A 7 -4.95 -5.36 -15.89
C VAL A 7 -4.29 -4.18 -15.20
N HIS A 8 -3.67 -4.44 -14.05
CA HIS A 8 -2.93 -3.47 -13.26
C HIS A 8 -1.73 -4.15 -12.60
N ARG A 9 -0.98 -3.37 -11.86
CA ARG A 9 0.22 -3.86 -11.14
C ARG A 9 0.18 -3.48 -9.68
N LEU A 10 0.87 -4.26 -8.86
CA LEU A 10 1.33 -3.91 -7.53
C LEU A 10 2.84 -3.66 -7.55
N ASP A 11 3.34 -2.87 -6.62
CA ASP A 11 4.77 -2.75 -6.40
C ASP A 11 5.33 -4.09 -5.90
N ARG A 12 6.62 -4.34 -6.11
CA ARG A 12 7.28 -5.62 -5.80
C ARG A 12 6.96 -6.14 -4.40
N ASP A 13 6.93 -5.26 -3.41
CA ASP A 13 6.77 -5.61 -2.01
C ASP A 13 5.34 -5.38 -1.48
N THR A 14 4.41 -4.99 -2.36
CA THR A 14 3.00 -4.81 -2.01
C THR A 14 2.24 -6.12 -2.17
N SER A 15 1.56 -6.56 -1.13
CA SER A 15 0.63 -7.69 -1.18
C SER A 15 -0.80 -7.23 -1.49
N GLY A 16 -1.71 -8.17 -1.76
CA GLY A 16 -3.14 -7.89 -1.86
C GLY A 16 -3.79 -8.28 -3.18
N VAL A 17 -4.90 -7.63 -3.50
CA VAL A 17 -5.72 -7.93 -4.69
C VAL A 17 -5.01 -7.51 -5.96
N ILE A 18 -4.96 -8.44 -6.92
CA ILE A 18 -4.56 -8.19 -8.30
C ILE A 18 -5.55 -8.88 -9.26
N ILE A 19 -5.92 -8.19 -10.33
CA ILE A 19 -6.86 -8.69 -11.34
C ILE A 19 -6.11 -9.09 -12.60
N PHE A 20 -6.47 -10.25 -13.13
CA PHE A 20 -6.07 -10.72 -14.43
C PHE A 20 -7.31 -10.97 -15.31
N ALA A 21 -7.31 -10.46 -16.53
CA ALA A 21 -8.35 -10.77 -17.49
C ALA A 21 -8.06 -12.13 -18.14
N ARG A 22 -9.12 -12.88 -18.44
CA ARG A 22 -9.06 -14.20 -19.12
C ARG A 22 -9.28 -14.10 -20.62
N THR A 23 -9.78 -12.97 -21.10
CA THR A 23 -10.01 -12.70 -22.53
C THR A 23 -9.45 -11.32 -22.88
N GLU A 24 -9.13 -11.13 -24.15
CA GLU A 24 -8.65 -9.85 -24.65
C GLU A 24 -9.72 -8.75 -24.53
N ALA A 25 -10.99 -9.08 -24.75
CA ALA A 25 -12.10 -8.14 -24.58
C ALA A 25 -12.18 -7.65 -23.13
N SER A 26 -12.18 -8.55 -22.14
CA SER A 26 -12.18 -8.17 -20.72
C SER A 26 -10.93 -7.38 -20.33
N HIS A 27 -9.75 -7.71 -20.91
CA HIS A 27 -8.54 -6.95 -20.66
C HIS A 27 -8.67 -5.50 -21.11
N ARG A 28 -9.21 -5.27 -22.32
CA ARG A 28 -9.43 -3.91 -22.85
C ARG A 28 -10.37 -3.11 -21.95
N THR A 29 -11.54 -3.64 -21.66
CA THR A 29 -12.54 -2.98 -20.81
C THR A 29 -12.00 -2.66 -19.42
N LEU A 30 -11.37 -3.60 -18.74
CA LEU A 30 -10.81 -3.39 -17.42
C LEU A 30 -9.63 -2.39 -17.44
N SER A 31 -8.78 -2.43 -18.47
CA SER A 31 -7.69 -1.44 -18.61
C SER A 31 -8.22 -0.02 -18.77
N GLU A 32 -9.25 0.17 -19.59
CA GLU A 32 -9.94 1.46 -19.74
C GLU A 32 -10.48 1.97 -18.40
N TRP A 33 -11.09 1.11 -17.59
CA TRP A 33 -11.59 1.49 -16.26
C TRP A 33 -10.49 1.88 -15.26
N PHE A 34 -9.36 1.15 -15.27
CA PHE A 34 -8.22 1.53 -14.44
C PHE A 34 -7.61 2.87 -14.88
N GLU A 35 -7.55 3.14 -16.19
CA GLU A 35 -7.08 4.40 -16.75
C GLU A 35 -8.08 5.53 -16.52
N GLY A 36 -9.37 5.26 -16.70
CA GLY A 36 -10.50 6.18 -16.48
C GLY A 36 -10.75 6.51 -15.00
N ARG A 37 -10.13 5.75 -14.07
CA ARG A 37 -10.32 5.85 -12.61
C ARG A 37 -11.69 5.38 -12.12
N ASP A 38 -12.35 4.51 -12.89
CA ASP A 38 -13.64 3.92 -12.53
C ASP A 38 -13.50 2.76 -11.51
N VAL A 39 -12.26 2.47 -11.11
CA VAL A 39 -11.93 1.48 -10.09
C VAL A 39 -11.51 2.17 -8.80
N THR A 40 -12.30 1.99 -7.74
CA THR A 40 -11.91 2.43 -6.40
C THR A 40 -10.89 1.45 -5.82
N LYS A 41 -9.73 1.97 -5.43
CA LYS A 41 -8.62 1.21 -4.85
C LYS A 41 -8.48 1.58 -3.39
N ILE A 42 -8.50 0.60 -2.50
CA ILE A 42 -8.33 0.80 -1.06
C ILE A 42 -7.15 -0.04 -0.60
N TYR A 43 -6.17 0.63 -0.01
CA TYR A 43 -4.98 0.02 0.55
C TYR A 43 -4.97 0.19 2.05
N HIS A 44 -4.41 -0.77 2.76
CA HIS A 44 -4.03 -0.62 4.15
C HIS A 44 -2.51 -0.56 4.26
N ALA A 45 -2.01 0.33 5.11
CA ALA A 45 -0.58 0.48 5.37
C ALA A 45 -0.31 0.61 6.86
N ILE A 46 0.81 0.04 7.30
CA ILE A 46 1.36 0.34 8.63
C ILE A 46 2.37 1.46 8.41
N VAL A 47 2.12 2.63 9.00
CA VAL A 47 3.00 3.79 8.89
C VAL A 47 3.78 4.02 10.19
N VAL A 48 4.95 4.63 10.06
CA VAL A 48 5.80 4.98 11.21
C VAL A 48 5.25 6.20 11.93
N GLY A 49 5.23 6.14 13.26
CA GLY A 49 4.73 7.21 14.13
C GLY A 49 3.21 7.15 14.32
N SER A 50 2.70 8.13 15.06
CA SER A 50 1.26 8.30 15.33
C SER A 50 0.80 9.60 14.66
N PRO A 51 0.12 9.54 13.50
CA PRO A 51 -0.37 10.73 12.84
C PRO A 51 -1.27 11.56 13.75
N PRO A 52 -1.10 12.89 13.84
CA PRO A 52 -1.95 13.74 14.70
C PRO A 52 -3.37 13.92 14.12
N TRP A 53 -3.54 13.64 12.83
CA TRP A 53 -4.81 13.73 12.10
C TRP A 53 -5.57 12.38 12.12
N THR A 54 -6.88 12.42 11.93
CA THR A 54 -7.72 11.25 11.68
C THR A 54 -7.82 10.97 10.20
N GLU A 55 -7.96 12.05 9.41
CA GLU A 55 -7.97 12.00 7.95
C GLU A 55 -7.05 13.07 7.39
N ARG A 56 -6.40 12.78 6.27
CA ARG A 56 -5.51 13.71 5.60
C ARG A 56 -5.42 13.38 4.11
N THR A 57 -5.47 14.40 3.27
CA THR A 57 -5.23 14.27 1.84
C THR A 57 -3.81 14.74 1.51
N ALA A 58 -3.07 13.92 0.77
CA ALA A 58 -1.86 14.31 0.09
C ALA A 58 -2.22 14.60 -1.37
N ASP A 59 -2.16 15.86 -1.76
CA ASP A 59 -2.31 16.35 -3.13
C ASP A 59 -0.98 16.94 -3.55
N ALA A 60 -0.16 16.13 -4.21
CA ALA A 60 1.17 16.53 -4.61
C ALA A 60 1.58 15.81 -5.91
N PRO A 61 1.96 16.55 -6.97
CA PRO A 61 2.33 15.95 -8.23
C PRO A 61 3.61 15.13 -8.12
N LEU A 62 3.61 13.98 -8.81
CA LEU A 62 4.69 13.00 -8.72
C LEU A 62 5.40 12.81 -10.07
N ARG A 63 6.72 12.78 -10.02
CA ARG A 63 7.58 12.43 -11.15
C ARG A 63 8.28 11.11 -10.89
N VAL A 64 8.02 10.14 -11.76
CA VAL A 64 8.70 8.83 -11.76
C VAL A 64 10.13 9.04 -12.23
N ASP A 65 11.04 8.21 -11.72
CA ASP A 65 12.48 8.30 -12.06
C ASP A 65 13.06 9.70 -11.78
N GLY A 66 12.64 10.25 -10.64
CA GLY A 66 12.84 11.66 -10.32
C GLY A 66 14.19 12.00 -9.69
N ASP A 67 14.97 11.02 -9.25
CA ASP A 67 16.28 11.23 -8.62
C ASP A 67 17.32 10.18 -9.06
N ARG A 68 18.55 10.31 -8.56
CA ARG A 68 19.66 9.39 -8.90
C ARG A 68 19.43 7.93 -8.45
N ARG A 69 18.46 7.68 -7.59
CA ARG A 69 18.05 6.35 -7.14
C ARG A 69 16.85 5.81 -7.92
N HIS A 70 16.47 6.46 -9.00
CA HIS A 70 15.32 6.12 -9.85
C HIS A 70 14.00 6.04 -9.08
N ARG A 71 13.86 6.86 -8.00
CA ARG A 71 12.63 6.91 -7.20
C ARG A 71 11.60 7.86 -7.80
N THR A 72 10.35 7.65 -7.45
CA THR A 72 9.30 8.65 -7.63
C THR A 72 9.49 9.75 -6.60
N VAL A 73 9.42 11.00 -7.02
CA VAL A 73 9.59 12.18 -6.15
C VAL A 73 8.42 13.15 -6.33
N VAL A 74 8.17 13.96 -5.30
CA VAL A 74 7.28 15.11 -5.45
C VAL A 74 7.98 16.16 -6.32
N ASP A 75 7.32 16.60 -7.37
CA ASP A 75 7.85 17.59 -8.30
C ASP A 75 6.71 18.49 -8.80
N ALA A 76 6.63 19.71 -8.25
CA ALA A 76 5.57 20.66 -8.57
C ALA A 76 5.62 21.17 -10.02
N VAL A 77 6.76 21.05 -10.70
CA VAL A 77 6.95 21.60 -12.05
C VAL A 77 6.77 20.54 -13.13
N ARG A 78 7.32 19.33 -12.92
CA ARG A 78 7.37 18.24 -13.91
C ARG A 78 6.56 17.02 -13.50
N GLY A 79 6.00 17.02 -12.29
CA GLY A 79 5.19 15.91 -11.76
C GLY A 79 3.83 15.83 -12.43
N LYS A 80 3.31 14.61 -12.52
CA LYS A 80 1.92 14.37 -12.93
C LYS A 80 1.01 14.46 -11.72
N PRO A 81 -0.20 15.02 -11.81
CA PRO A 81 -1.15 15.10 -10.71
C PRO A 81 -1.34 13.76 -10.00
N ALA A 82 -1.29 13.79 -8.68
CA ALA A 82 -1.46 12.63 -7.84
C ALA A 82 -2.14 13.03 -6.52
N VAL A 83 -3.21 12.32 -6.16
CA VAL A 83 -3.99 12.55 -4.95
C VAL A 83 -4.17 11.23 -4.21
N THR A 84 -3.93 11.24 -2.89
CA THR A 84 -4.17 10.10 -2.00
C THR A 84 -4.85 10.57 -0.73
N HIS A 85 -5.99 9.99 -0.40
CA HIS A 85 -6.69 10.20 0.86
C HIS A 85 -6.24 9.17 1.88
N PHE A 86 -5.84 9.62 3.06
CA PHE A 86 -5.45 8.78 4.17
C PHE A 86 -6.45 8.91 5.32
N ARG A 87 -6.78 7.78 5.94
CA ARG A 87 -7.58 7.72 7.17
C ARG A 87 -6.90 6.80 8.18
N VAL A 88 -6.73 7.26 9.41
CA VAL A 88 -6.20 6.43 10.51
C VAL A 88 -7.28 5.46 10.96
N LEU A 89 -7.00 4.17 10.84
CA LEU A 89 -7.86 3.09 11.32
C LEU A 89 -7.56 2.75 12.78
N GLN A 90 -6.25 2.71 13.13
CA GLN A 90 -5.83 2.37 14.48
C GLN A 90 -4.46 3.01 14.78
N ARG A 91 -4.31 3.58 15.98
CA ARG A 91 -3.02 4.05 16.49
C ARG A 91 -2.37 2.92 17.31
N LEU A 92 -1.10 2.62 17.01
CA LEU A 92 -0.38 1.45 17.49
C LEU A 92 0.98 1.88 18.09
N LYS A 93 0.94 2.65 19.18
CA LYS A 93 2.14 3.18 19.87
C LYS A 93 3.08 3.95 18.94
N ARG A 94 4.10 3.28 18.38
CA ARG A 94 5.10 3.87 17.45
C ARG A 94 4.70 3.77 15.99
N TYR A 95 3.53 3.24 15.71
CA TYR A 95 2.99 3.01 14.37
C TYR A 95 1.51 3.40 14.31
N ALA A 96 0.98 3.42 13.11
CA ALA A 96 -0.47 3.47 12.91
C ALA A 96 -0.86 2.60 11.72
N LEU A 97 -2.01 1.95 11.81
CA LEU A 97 -2.69 1.35 10.67
C LEU A 97 -3.50 2.45 10.00
N VAL A 98 -3.26 2.67 8.73
CA VAL A 98 -3.98 3.65 7.92
C VAL A 98 -4.60 3.01 6.69
N GLU A 99 -5.76 3.49 6.30
CA GLU A 99 -6.34 3.28 4.98
C GLU A 99 -5.82 4.36 4.03
N ALA A 100 -5.46 3.98 2.82
CA ALA A 100 -5.06 4.88 1.76
C ALA A 100 -5.92 4.63 0.51
N ARG A 101 -6.55 5.69 0.00
CA ARG A 101 -7.38 5.68 -1.21
C ARG A 101 -6.75 6.58 -2.26
N PRO A 102 -5.97 6.03 -3.20
CA PRO A 102 -5.39 6.81 -4.28
C PRO A 102 -6.43 7.05 -5.38
N GLU A 103 -6.69 8.31 -5.75
CA GLU A 103 -7.50 8.65 -6.94
C GLU A 103 -6.75 8.36 -8.23
N THR A 104 -5.43 8.47 -8.20
CA THR A 104 -4.54 8.22 -9.33
C THR A 104 -3.71 6.95 -9.09
N GLY A 105 -2.96 6.49 -10.08
CA GLY A 105 -2.15 5.26 -10.00
C GLY A 105 -0.68 5.50 -10.37
N ARG A 106 -0.02 6.53 -9.80
CA ARG A 106 1.41 6.76 -10.08
C ARG A 106 2.28 5.74 -9.37
N THR A 107 3.40 5.41 -9.96
CA THR A 107 4.37 4.49 -9.35
C THR A 107 4.73 4.95 -7.95
N HIS A 108 4.70 4.05 -6.96
CA HIS A 108 4.98 4.30 -5.55
C HIS A 108 4.16 5.42 -4.88
N GLN A 109 3.03 5.82 -5.47
CA GLN A 109 2.27 7.00 -5.05
C GLN A 109 1.97 7.02 -3.55
N ILE A 110 1.38 5.96 -3.00
CA ILE A 110 1.02 5.88 -1.58
C ILE A 110 2.25 6.01 -0.70
N ARG A 111 3.36 5.36 -1.09
CA ARG A 111 4.63 5.36 -0.37
C ARG A 111 5.23 6.76 -0.27
N VAL A 112 5.29 7.47 -1.41
CA VAL A 112 5.79 8.86 -1.48
C VAL A 112 4.89 9.80 -0.68
N HIS A 113 3.57 9.70 -0.84
CA HIS A 113 2.62 10.57 -0.16
C HIS A 113 2.60 10.33 1.36
N ALA A 114 2.73 9.09 1.83
CA ALA A 114 2.86 8.79 3.25
C ALA A 114 4.14 9.42 3.84
N ALA A 115 5.26 9.31 3.13
CA ALA A 115 6.52 9.94 3.52
C ALA A 115 6.43 11.48 3.51
N LEU A 116 5.77 12.08 2.52
CA LEU A 116 5.51 13.52 2.43
C LEU A 116 4.74 14.03 3.67
N LEU A 117 3.79 13.25 4.16
CA LEU A 117 3.03 13.59 5.37
C LEU A 117 3.81 13.34 6.68
N GLY A 118 5.08 12.94 6.61
CA GLY A 118 5.93 12.66 7.78
C GLY A 118 5.72 11.29 8.41
N HIS A 119 4.92 10.43 7.78
CA HIS A 119 4.59 9.09 8.26
C HIS A 119 4.88 8.03 7.18
N PRO A 120 6.17 7.76 6.87
CA PRO A 120 6.53 6.79 5.85
C PRO A 120 5.98 5.40 6.22
N ILE A 121 5.77 4.56 5.20
CA ILE A 121 5.38 3.17 5.40
C ILE A 121 6.49 2.42 6.12
N ALA A 122 6.14 1.63 7.11
CA ALA A 122 7.09 0.84 7.89
C ALA A 122 7.82 -0.18 6.99
N ALA A 123 9.11 -0.37 7.26
CA ALA A 123 10.02 -1.23 6.49
C ALA A 123 10.13 -0.88 4.99
N ASP A 124 9.80 0.35 4.61
CA ASP A 124 9.99 0.86 3.25
C ASP A 124 11.43 1.34 3.07
N ASP A 125 12.20 0.66 2.24
CA ASP A 125 13.62 0.90 1.97
C ASP A 125 13.89 2.10 1.04
N LEU A 126 12.88 2.54 0.30
CA LEU A 126 13.00 3.65 -0.64
C LEU A 126 12.56 5.00 -0.06
N TYR A 127 11.50 5.00 0.75
CA TYR A 127 10.85 6.23 1.23
C TYR A 127 10.79 6.32 2.75
N GLY A 128 11.20 5.28 3.46
CA GLY A 128 11.37 5.21 4.91
C GLY A 128 12.82 4.95 5.32
N ASP A 129 13.01 4.38 6.49
CA ASP A 129 14.31 3.98 7.01
C ASP A 129 14.72 2.55 6.63
N GLY A 130 13.83 1.81 5.97
CA GLY A 130 14.04 0.43 5.53
C GLY A 130 14.18 -0.59 6.66
N ARG A 131 13.99 -0.18 7.92
CA ARG A 131 14.21 -1.06 9.07
C ARG A 131 13.09 -2.07 9.23
N PRO A 132 13.40 -3.37 9.17
CA PRO A 132 12.42 -4.41 9.46
C PRO A 132 11.87 -4.29 10.89
N ILE A 133 10.63 -4.71 11.08
CA ILE A 133 10.02 -4.79 12.41
C ILE A 133 10.29 -6.18 12.98
N PHE A 134 11.03 -6.25 14.09
CA PHE A 134 11.29 -7.46 14.85
C PHE A 134 10.45 -7.51 16.13
N LEU A 135 10.06 -8.70 16.56
CA LEU A 135 9.31 -8.87 17.81
C LEU A 135 10.16 -8.48 19.03
N SER A 136 11.46 -8.73 19.00
CA SER A 136 12.42 -8.29 20.02
C SER A 136 12.46 -6.77 20.20
N HIS A 137 12.25 -6.01 19.14
CA HIS A 137 12.17 -4.53 19.22
C HIS A 137 10.86 -4.03 19.85
N LEU A 138 9.86 -4.89 19.90
CA LEU A 138 8.52 -4.58 20.41
C LEU A 138 8.32 -5.04 21.86
N LYS A 139 8.91 -6.19 22.24
CA LYS A 139 8.73 -6.84 23.53
C LYS A 139 10.05 -6.91 24.30
N ARG A 140 10.08 -6.30 25.50
CA ARG A 140 11.29 -6.15 26.33
C ARG A 140 11.94 -7.49 26.71
N ASP A 141 11.12 -8.53 26.97
CA ASP A 141 11.59 -9.84 27.46
C ASP A 141 11.44 -10.94 26.40
N TYR A 142 11.35 -10.56 25.13
CA TYR A 142 11.25 -11.53 24.04
C TYR A 142 12.58 -12.26 23.86
N ARG A 143 12.52 -13.59 23.91
CA ARG A 143 13.61 -14.48 23.53
C ARG A 143 13.19 -15.29 22.33
N SER A 144 13.96 -15.22 21.26
CA SER A 144 13.75 -16.07 20.08
C SER A 144 14.10 -17.52 20.44
N ASN A 145 13.26 -18.45 20.01
CA ASN A 145 13.58 -19.89 20.08
C ASN A 145 14.50 -20.32 18.91
N SER A 146 14.80 -19.42 18.00
CA SER A 146 15.69 -19.63 16.86
C SER A 146 16.99 -18.85 17.04
N PRO A 147 18.13 -19.38 16.58
CA PRO A 147 19.40 -18.65 16.56
C PRO A 147 19.32 -17.33 15.82
N GLU A 148 18.46 -17.25 14.81
CA GLU A 148 18.22 -16.05 14.03
C GLU A 148 16.74 -15.65 14.09
N GLU A 149 16.47 -14.43 14.51
CA GLU A 149 15.12 -13.89 14.56
C GLU A 149 14.68 -13.42 13.16
N LEU A 150 13.56 -13.96 12.68
CA LEU A 150 12.93 -13.48 11.46
C LEU A 150 12.07 -12.24 11.75
N PRO A 151 12.08 -11.23 10.86
CA PRO A 151 11.26 -10.04 11.02
C PRO A 151 9.77 -10.35 10.93
N LEU A 152 8.95 -9.71 11.76
CA LEU A 152 7.50 -9.69 11.61
C LEU A 152 7.10 -9.02 10.28
N MET A 153 7.82 -7.94 9.92
CA MET A 153 7.64 -7.19 8.68
C MET A 153 9.01 -6.83 8.11
N GLY A 154 9.39 -7.44 7.01
CA GLY A 154 10.69 -7.25 6.35
C GLY A 154 10.61 -6.53 5.00
N ARG A 155 9.43 -6.07 4.61
CA ARG A 155 9.12 -5.36 3.35
C ARG A 155 8.22 -4.17 3.62
N ALA A 156 8.05 -3.27 2.66
CA ALA A 156 7.10 -2.16 2.79
C ALA A 156 5.72 -2.68 3.24
N ALA A 157 5.26 -2.23 4.41
CA ALA A 157 4.02 -2.67 5.05
C ALA A 157 2.80 -2.07 4.34
N LEU A 158 2.61 -2.44 3.07
CA LEU A 158 1.53 -1.99 2.20
C LEU A 158 0.77 -3.19 1.64
N HIS A 159 -0.57 -3.10 1.65
CA HIS A 159 -1.46 -4.16 1.23
C HIS A 159 -2.63 -3.59 0.44
N ALA A 160 -2.80 -4.01 -0.82
CA ALA A 160 -3.97 -3.71 -1.63
C ALA A 160 -5.16 -4.50 -1.08
N TRP A 161 -5.91 -3.86 -0.18
CA TRP A 161 -6.92 -4.54 0.61
C TRP A 161 -8.20 -4.80 -0.16
N ARG A 162 -8.64 -3.80 -0.99
CA ARG A 162 -9.93 -3.89 -1.67
C ARG A 162 -9.90 -3.16 -3.01
N LEU A 163 -10.61 -3.73 -3.98
CA LEU A 163 -10.97 -3.09 -5.23
C LEU A 163 -12.50 -3.09 -5.37
N ILE A 164 -13.07 -1.95 -5.76
CA ILE A 164 -14.50 -1.81 -6.05
C ILE A 164 -14.60 -1.31 -7.49
N LEU A 165 -15.34 -2.05 -8.31
CA LEU A 165 -15.57 -1.77 -9.72
C LEU A 165 -16.92 -2.35 -10.14
N ASN A 166 -17.38 -2.05 -11.32
CA ASN A 166 -18.53 -2.75 -11.88
C ASN A 166 -18.09 -4.01 -12.63
N ARG A 167 -18.97 -4.97 -12.78
CA ARG A 167 -18.70 -6.16 -13.59
C ARG A 167 -18.74 -5.81 -15.08
N PRO A 168 -17.76 -6.24 -15.89
CA PRO A 168 -17.73 -5.92 -17.32
C PRO A 168 -18.89 -6.52 -18.12
N ASP A 169 -19.45 -7.62 -17.63
CA ASP A 169 -20.51 -8.39 -18.31
C ASP A 169 -21.91 -7.93 -17.95
N THR A 170 -22.16 -7.52 -16.70
CA THR A 170 -23.49 -7.17 -16.19
C THR A 170 -23.63 -5.71 -15.77
N GLY A 171 -22.54 -5.00 -15.55
CA GLY A 171 -22.54 -3.65 -14.98
C GLY A 171 -22.82 -3.61 -13.48
N GLU A 172 -23.04 -4.75 -12.82
CA GLU A 172 -23.30 -4.81 -11.39
C GLU A 172 -22.05 -4.48 -10.56
N PRO A 173 -22.20 -3.87 -9.38
CA PRO A 173 -21.08 -3.63 -8.48
C PRO A 173 -20.38 -4.93 -8.08
N LEU A 174 -19.05 -4.92 -8.16
CA LEU A 174 -18.18 -6.00 -7.74
C LEU A 174 -17.17 -5.49 -6.74
N GLU A 175 -17.15 -6.08 -5.57
CA GLU A 175 -16.16 -5.82 -4.54
C GLU A 175 -15.22 -7.02 -4.39
N LEU A 176 -13.93 -6.79 -4.59
CA LEU A 176 -12.88 -7.78 -4.45
C LEU A 176 -12.03 -7.45 -3.23
N HIS A 177 -11.84 -8.42 -2.35
CA HIS A 177 -11.12 -8.25 -1.10
C HIS A 177 -10.03 -9.32 -0.95
N ALA A 178 -8.83 -8.91 -0.51
CA ALA A 178 -7.76 -9.82 -0.14
C ALA A 178 -7.60 -9.84 1.39
N PRO A 179 -7.58 -11.03 2.03
CA PRO A 179 -7.18 -11.12 3.43
C PRO A 179 -5.74 -10.64 3.60
N TYR A 180 -5.41 -10.10 4.77
CA TYR A 180 -4.04 -9.69 5.06
C TYR A 180 -3.05 -10.84 4.86
N ALA A 181 -1.93 -10.54 4.23
CA ALA A 181 -0.79 -11.44 4.18
C ALA A 181 -0.31 -11.78 5.59
N LYS A 182 0.27 -12.97 5.77
CA LYS A 182 0.64 -13.51 7.10
C LYS A 182 1.52 -12.55 7.90
N ASP A 183 2.53 -11.96 7.28
CA ASP A 183 3.44 -10.97 7.85
C ASP A 183 2.71 -9.70 8.31
N PHE A 184 1.85 -9.17 7.45
CA PHE A 184 1.06 -7.95 7.72
C PHE A 184 0.09 -8.18 8.88
N ASN A 185 -0.65 -9.30 8.88
CA ASN A 185 -1.58 -9.66 9.94
C ASN A 185 -0.88 -9.91 11.28
N ALA A 186 0.25 -10.65 11.26
CA ALA A 186 1.03 -10.91 12.45
C ALA A 186 1.56 -9.59 13.07
N THR A 187 2.02 -8.68 12.23
CA THR A 187 2.52 -7.37 12.66
C THR A 187 1.43 -6.54 13.34
N ILE A 188 0.26 -6.40 12.71
CA ILE A 188 -0.88 -5.67 13.33
C ILE A 188 -1.24 -6.30 14.68
N ASN A 189 -1.38 -7.63 14.73
CA ASN A 189 -1.78 -8.34 15.94
C ASN A 189 -0.76 -8.16 17.09
N GLN A 190 0.54 -8.11 16.80
CA GLN A 190 1.55 -7.86 17.82
C GLN A 190 1.57 -6.39 18.26
N LEU A 191 1.46 -5.46 17.33
CA LEU A 191 1.41 -4.02 17.64
C LEU A 191 0.17 -3.66 18.47
N SER A 192 -1.00 -4.24 18.16
CA SER A 192 -2.25 -4.01 18.90
C SER A 192 -2.20 -4.51 20.35
N LYS A 193 -1.39 -5.52 20.66
CA LYS A 193 -1.20 -6.03 22.04
C LYS A 193 -0.31 -5.13 22.90
N LEU A 194 0.34 -4.14 22.30
CA LEU A 194 1.29 -3.22 22.96
C LEU A 194 0.71 -1.83 23.16
N THR A 195 -0.51 -1.62 22.71
CA THR A 195 -1.29 -0.38 22.86
C THR A 195 -2.17 -0.50 24.07
#